data_d70b5d49b27b961807d9aa2bf85343a9
#
_entry.id   d70b5d49b27b961807d9aa2bf85343a9
#
_cell.length_a   1.000
_cell.length_b   1.000
_cell.length_c   1.000
_cell.angle_alpha   90.00
_cell.angle_beta   90.00
_cell.angle_gamma   90.00
#
_symmetry.space_group_name_H-M   'P 1'
#
loop_
_entity.id
_entity.type
_entity.pdbx_description
1 polymer ?
#
loop_
_entity_poly.entity_id
_entity_poly.type
_entity_poly.pdbx_seq_one_letter_code
_entity_poly.pdbx_strand_id
1 'polypeptide(L)'
;MSVLVNQQTKILCQGITGSQGSFHAEQCIEYGSNIVAGVTPGKGGSTHLDVPVFNSVVEATSEVEIDVSMIFVPAKFAADAMKSAIESEIGLIVCITEGVPVQDMIEVKAMLKGSDSILLGPNCPGIITPEETKIGIMPGFIHQKGSIGIISRSGTLTYEAVHQTSMSGLGQSTCIGIGGDPIKGLNFIECLSLFEEDPATEGIVMVGEIGGSDEEKAAEFIKDNITKPVVAYVAGVSAPPGKRMGHAGAIVTGNEGTASGKYKALNDAGVKTTDSPALIGEIMKELLNQ
;
A
#
# COMPACT_ATOMS: atom_id res chain seq x y z
N MET A 1 -4.89 -15.22 -9.85
CA MET A 1 -4.60 -15.16 -8.40
C MET A 1 -4.33 -13.70 -8.11
N SER A 2 -4.74 -13.18 -6.99
CA SER A 2 -4.49 -11.78 -6.61
C SER A 2 -3.19 -11.68 -5.79
N VAL A 3 -2.57 -10.52 -5.82
CA VAL A 3 -1.32 -10.26 -5.08
C VAL A 3 -1.66 -10.04 -3.60
N LEU A 4 -1.06 -10.83 -2.70
CA LEU A 4 -1.16 -10.77 -1.23
C LEU A 4 -2.55 -11.04 -0.62
N VAL A 5 -3.64 -10.64 -1.26
CA VAL A 5 -5.01 -10.70 -0.69
C VAL A 5 -6.04 -11.14 -1.71
N ASN A 6 -7.10 -11.81 -1.27
CA ASN A 6 -8.21 -12.28 -2.10
C ASN A 6 -9.54 -12.26 -1.32
N GLN A 7 -10.61 -12.74 -1.94
CA GLN A 7 -11.96 -12.74 -1.33
C GLN A 7 -12.05 -13.56 -0.03
N GLN A 8 -11.20 -14.58 0.17
CA GLN A 8 -11.21 -15.42 1.36
C GLN A 8 -10.35 -14.88 2.51
N THR A 9 -9.55 -13.84 2.25
CA THR A 9 -8.64 -13.24 3.23
C THR A 9 -9.37 -12.80 4.50
N LYS A 10 -9.02 -13.39 5.64
CA LYS A 10 -9.59 -13.11 6.97
C LYS A 10 -8.88 -11.94 7.62
N ILE A 11 -9.62 -10.88 7.93
CA ILE A 11 -9.06 -9.60 8.37
C ILE A 11 -9.40 -9.35 9.83
N LEU A 12 -8.38 -9.04 10.63
CA LEU A 12 -8.48 -8.45 11.96
C LEU A 12 -8.36 -6.93 11.86
N CYS A 13 -9.27 -6.18 12.48
CA CYS A 13 -9.15 -4.72 12.56
C CYS A 13 -8.71 -4.29 13.96
N GLN A 14 -7.47 -3.81 14.12
CA GLN A 14 -6.99 -3.20 15.36
C GLN A 14 -7.46 -1.74 15.45
N GLY A 15 -8.10 -1.40 16.56
CA GLY A 15 -8.74 -0.09 16.76
C GLY A 15 -10.16 -0.01 16.18
N ILE A 16 -10.84 -1.14 15.98
CA ILE A 16 -12.15 -1.25 15.32
C ILE A 16 -13.23 -0.37 15.96
N THR A 17 -13.20 -0.14 17.25
CA THR A 17 -14.20 0.69 17.94
C THR A 17 -13.87 2.18 17.98
N GLY A 18 -12.71 2.58 17.43
CA GLY A 18 -12.34 3.98 17.21
C GLY A 18 -13.09 4.55 16.00
N SER A 19 -13.25 5.88 15.92
CA SER A 19 -14.01 6.52 14.84
C SER A 19 -13.51 6.15 13.44
N GLN A 20 -12.19 6.18 13.21
CA GLN A 20 -11.58 5.81 11.91
C GLN A 20 -11.65 4.30 11.67
N GLY A 21 -11.30 3.49 12.68
CA GLY A 21 -11.35 2.03 12.58
C GLY A 21 -12.77 1.53 12.28
N SER A 22 -13.77 2.06 13.00
CA SER A 22 -15.19 1.71 12.79
C SER A 22 -15.64 2.07 11.37
N PHE A 23 -15.44 3.34 10.97
CA PHE A 23 -15.87 3.81 9.65
C PHE A 23 -15.25 3.01 8.50
N HIS A 24 -13.92 2.82 8.53
CA HIS A 24 -13.25 2.12 7.43
C HIS A 24 -13.47 0.60 7.46
N ALA A 25 -13.65 0.00 8.65
CA ALA A 25 -14.04 -1.40 8.75
C ALA A 25 -15.44 -1.63 8.13
N GLU A 26 -16.41 -0.76 8.43
CA GLU A 26 -17.74 -0.79 7.81
C GLU A 26 -17.65 -0.70 6.28
N GLN A 27 -16.87 0.26 5.75
CA GLN A 27 -16.65 0.42 4.31
C GLN A 27 -15.92 -0.80 3.67
N CYS A 28 -15.08 -1.51 4.41
CA CYS A 28 -14.49 -2.75 3.94
C CYS A 28 -15.53 -3.89 3.91
N ILE A 29 -16.36 -4.01 4.94
CA ILE A 29 -17.47 -4.99 5.00
C ILE A 29 -18.48 -4.74 3.86
N GLU A 30 -18.89 -3.49 3.64
CA GLU A 30 -19.78 -3.11 2.55
C GLU A 30 -19.19 -3.43 1.15
N TYR A 31 -17.86 -3.37 1.02
CA TYR A 31 -17.15 -3.77 -0.20
C TYR A 31 -17.12 -5.29 -0.40
N GLY A 32 -17.40 -6.07 0.61
CA GLY A 32 -17.35 -7.54 0.60
C GLY A 32 -16.08 -8.15 1.21
N SER A 33 -15.27 -7.34 1.91
CA SER A 33 -14.09 -7.83 2.62
C SER A 33 -14.50 -8.62 3.87
N ASN A 34 -13.77 -9.70 4.16
CA ASN A 34 -14.07 -10.61 5.25
C ASN A 34 -13.39 -10.18 6.55
N ILE A 35 -13.97 -9.18 7.25
CA ILE A 35 -13.52 -8.80 8.60
C ILE A 35 -14.11 -9.79 9.60
N VAL A 36 -13.26 -10.59 10.24
CA VAL A 36 -13.66 -11.69 11.13
C VAL A 36 -13.52 -11.35 12.62
N ALA A 37 -12.72 -10.32 12.96
CA ALA A 37 -12.48 -9.93 14.34
C ALA A 37 -12.03 -8.47 14.44
N GLY A 38 -12.24 -7.88 15.63
CA GLY A 38 -11.69 -6.59 16.00
C GLY A 38 -10.86 -6.67 17.29
N VAL A 39 -9.89 -5.76 17.44
CA VAL A 39 -9.14 -5.59 18.68
C VAL A 39 -9.29 -4.16 19.18
N THR A 40 -9.73 -4.04 20.44
CA THR A 40 -9.68 -2.79 21.20
C THR A 40 -9.47 -3.12 22.68
N PRO A 41 -8.34 -2.76 23.29
CA PRO A 41 -8.07 -3.01 24.69
C PRO A 41 -9.18 -2.47 25.62
N GLY A 42 -9.64 -3.31 26.55
CA GLY A 42 -10.73 -2.99 27.49
C GLY A 42 -12.15 -3.15 26.91
N LYS A 43 -12.29 -3.63 25.67
CA LYS A 43 -13.61 -3.90 25.04
C LYS A 43 -13.77 -5.36 24.61
N GLY A 44 -12.87 -6.24 25.01
CA GLY A 44 -12.99 -7.67 24.77
C GLY A 44 -14.30 -8.26 25.29
N GLY A 45 -14.87 -9.22 24.56
CA GLY A 45 -16.16 -9.83 24.82
C GLY A 45 -17.37 -9.03 24.32
N SER A 46 -17.18 -7.85 23.70
CA SER A 46 -18.23 -7.11 23.01
C SER A 46 -18.30 -7.48 21.53
N THR A 47 -19.34 -7.01 20.85
CA THR A 47 -19.51 -7.12 19.39
C THR A 47 -19.54 -5.71 18.80
N HIS A 48 -18.89 -5.51 17.64
CA HIS A 48 -18.90 -4.25 16.89
C HIS A 48 -18.93 -4.55 15.39
N LEU A 49 -19.84 -3.93 14.63
CA LEU A 49 -20.09 -4.25 13.21
C LEU A 49 -20.34 -5.76 12.98
N ASP A 50 -21.07 -6.38 13.89
CA ASP A 50 -21.38 -7.82 13.90
C ASP A 50 -20.18 -8.78 14.00
N VAL A 51 -18.99 -8.26 14.34
CA VAL A 51 -17.78 -9.08 14.58
C VAL A 51 -17.39 -9.06 16.06
N PRO A 52 -16.79 -10.16 16.60
CA PRO A 52 -16.30 -10.20 17.97
C PRO A 52 -15.13 -9.23 18.18
N VAL A 53 -15.09 -8.59 19.34
CA VAL A 53 -13.99 -7.70 19.74
C VAL A 53 -13.18 -8.36 20.85
N PHE A 54 -11.86 -8.35 20.72
CA PHE A 54 -10.91 -8.90 21.67
C PHE A 54 -10.07 -7.79 22.32
N ASN A 55 -9.42 -8.09 23.46
CA ASN A 55 -8.50 -7.14 24.10
C ASN A 55 -7.13 -7.08 23.45
N SER A 56 -6.71 -8.17 22.81
CA SER A 56 -5.38 -8.29 22.19
C SER A 56 -5.43 -9.13 20.90
N VAL A 57 -4.36 -9.00 20.09
CA VAL A 57 -4.19 -9.82 18.87
C VAL A 57 -4.05 -11.30 19.25
N VAL A 58 -3.31 -11.61 20.32
CA VAL A 58 -3.10 -12.98 20.81
C VAL A 58 -4.43 -13.63 21.22
N GLU A 59 -5.33 -12.92 21.91
CA GLU A 59 -6.67 -13.42 22.19
C GLU A 59 -7.43 -13.73 20.89
N ALA A 60 -7.41 -12.80 19.94
CA ALA A 60 -8.13 -12.96 18.67
C ALA A 60 -7.62 -14.17 17.87
N THR A 61 -6.30 -14.33 17.74
CA THR A 61 -5.70 -15.45 16.98
C THR A 61 -5.87 -16.81 17.65
N SER A 62 -6.13 -16.85 18.96
CA SER A 62 -6.48 -18.10 19.67
C SER A 62 -7.90 -18.59 19.38
N GLU A 63 -8.80 -17.72 18.95
CA GLU A 63 -10.23 -18.00 18.72
C GLU A 63 -10.59 -18.03 17.23
N VAL A 64 -9.88 -17.24 16.41
CA VAL A 64 -10.22 -17.01 15.00
C VAL A 64 -8.96 -17.08 14.13
N GLU A 65 -9.05 -17.76 12.98
CA GLU A 65 -8.00 -17.68 11.96
C GLU A 65 -7.95 -16.28 11.36
N ILE A 66 -6.76 -15.71 11.25
CA ILE A 66 -6.50 -14.36 10.77
C ILE A 66 -5.34 -14.37 9.79
N ASP A 67 -5.56 -13.86 8.58
CA ASP A 67 -4.53 -13.74 7.55
C ASP A 67 -3.90 -12.34 7.55
N VAL A 68 -4.71 -11.30 7.87
CA VAL A 68 -4.30 -9.89 7.78
C VAL A 68 -4.69 -9.12 9.04
N SER A 69 -3.77 -8.28 9.52
CA SER A 69 -4.05 -7.27 10.54
C SER A 69 -4.10 -5.88 9.92
N MET A 70 -5.28 -5.26 9.90
CA MET A 70 -5.50 -3.87 9.47
C MET A 70 -5.49 -2.95 10.69
N ILE A 71 -4.60 -1.92 10.70
CA ILE A 71 -4.31 -1.12 11.89
C ILE A 71 -4.77 0.33 11.74
N PHE A 72 -5.67 0.76 12.64
CA PHE A 72 -6.21 2.12 12.76
C PHE A 72 -5.99 2.74 14.15
N VAL A 73 -5.05 2.25 14.91
CA VAL A 73 -4.76 2.81 16.25
C VAL A 73 -4.00 4.14 16.15
N PRO A 74 -4.08 5.03 17.16
CA PRO A 74 -3.29 6.25 17.18
C PRO A 74 -1.78 6.00 17.06
N ALA A 75 -1.04 6.94 16.45
CA ALA A 75 0.38 6.79 16.10
C ALA A 75 1.29 6.25 17.23
N LYS A 76 1.07 6.73 18.46
CA LYS A 76 1.82 6.29 19.65
C LYS A 76 1.62 4.81 20.04
N PHE A 77 0.61 4.15 19.49
CA PHE A 77 0.30 2.72 19.72
C PHE A 77 0.51 1.87 18.47
N ALA A 78 0.79 2.48 17.33
CA ALA A 78 0.86 1.77 16.05
C ALA A 78 2.03 0.78 16.00
N ALA A 79 3.17 1.14 16.56
CA ALA A 79 4.32 0.22 16.64
C ALA A 79 4.00 -1.03 17.47
N ASP A 80 3.38 -0.87 18.63
CA ASP A 80 2.99 -2.00 19.47
C ASP A 80 1.93 -2.88 18.78
N ALA A 81 1.00 -2.26 18.05
CA ALA A 81 0.01 -2.98 17.25
C ALA A 81 0.67 -3.80 16.11
N MET A 82 1.67 -3.25 15.42
CA MET A 82 2.45 -3.97 14.41
C MET A 82 3.26 -5.11 15.04
N LYS A 83 3.97 -4.85 16.15
CA LYS A 83 4.77 -5.86 16.88
C LYS A 83 3.89 -7.02 17.35
N SER A 84 2.71 -6.73 17.92
CA SER A 84 1.77 -7.76 18.36
C SER A 84 1.26 -8.63 17.21
N ALA A 85 1.06 -8.05 16.03
CA ALA A 85 0.68 -8.82 14.83
C ALA A 85 1.83 -9.69 14.32
N ILE A 86 3.09 -9.21 14.37
CA ILE A 86 4.29 -9.98 14.02
C ILE A 86 4.47 -11.16 15.01
N GLU A 87 4.37 -10.91 16.31
CA GLU A 87 4.48 -11.93 17.37
C GLU A 87 3.38 -13.00 17.26
N SER A 88 2.23 -12.63 16.71
CA SER A 88 1.11 -13.56 16.44
C SER A 88 1.19 -14.23 15.06
N GLU A 89 2.32 -14.09 14.35
CA GLU A 89 2.62 -14.71 13.06
C GLU A 89 1.57 -14.39 11.97
N ILE A 90 0.94 -13.19 12.02
CA ILE A 90 0.01 -12.75 10.99
C ILE A 90 0.76 -12.45 9.69
N GLY A 91 0.35 -13.09 8.59
CA GLY A 91 1.06 -13.06 7.32
C GLY A 91 1.18 -11.67 6.69
N LEU A 92 0.10 -10.85 6.73
CA LEU A 92 0.11 -9.48 6.22
C LEU A 92 -0.33 -8.49 7.29
N ILE A 93 0.42 -7.40 7.44
CA ILE A 93 0.12 -6.31 8.36
C ILE A 93 -0.04 -5.03 7.54
N VAL A 94 -1.21 -4.40 7.62
CA VAL A 94 -1.54 -3.18 6.88
C VAL A 94 -1.71 -2.04 7.88
N CYS A 95 -0.71 -1.18 8.02
CA CYS A 95 -0.73 -0.06 8.95
C CYS A 95 -1.12 1.24 8.24
N ILE A 96 -2.35 1.70 8.48
CA ILE A 96 -2.88 2.93 7.86
C ILE A 96 -2.36 4.17 8.59
N THR A 97 -2.09 4.04 9.87
CA THR A 97 -1.75 5.14 10.78
C THR A 97 -0.57 5.97 10.26
N GLU A 98 -0.76 7.28 10.21
CA GLU A 98 0.25 8.29 9.92
C GLU A 98 0.92 8.78 11.21
N GLY A 99 2.18 9.23 11.11
CA GLY A 99 2.90 9.88 12.21
C GLY A 99 3.56 8.91 13.19
N VAL A 100 3.79 7.67 12.79
CA VAL A 100 4.55 6.70 13.59
C VAL A 100 6.01 7.18 13.70
N PRO A 101 6.59 7.26 14.92
CA PRO A 101 7.96 7.72 15.10
C PRO A 101 8.97 6.83 14.35
N VAL A 102 9.98 7.46 13.74
CA VAL A 102 11.05 6.75 13.02
C VAL A 102 11.74 5.72 13.90
N GLN A 103 12.00 6.05 15.17
CA GLN A 103 12.65 5.14 16.12
C GLN A 103 11.82 3.86 16.33
N ASP A 104 10.51 4.00 16.48
CA ASP A 104 9.60 2.88 16.64
C ASP A 104 9.58 1.98 15.39
N MET A 105 9.63 2.60 14.21
CA MET A 105 9.70 1.85 12.94
C MET A 105 11.02 1.10 12.74
N ILE A 106 12.14 1.59 13.30
CA ILE A 106 13.41 0.84 13.30
C ILE A 106 13.26 -0.47 14.08
N GLU A 107 12.61 -0.44 15.24
CA GLU A 107 12.33 -1.62 16.04
C GLU A 107 11.40 -2.60 15.32
N VAL A 108 10.31 -2.11 14.74
CA VAL A 108 9.38 -2.92 13.93
C VAL A 108 10.11 -3.60 12.76
N LYS A 109 10.95 -2.86 12.02
CA LYS A 109 11.76 -3.42 10.91
C LYS A 109 12.77 -4.46 11.40
N ALA A 110 13.30 -4.32 12.61
CA ALA A 110 14.20 -5.32 13.19
C ALA A 110 13.46 -6.62 13.48
N MET A 111 12.24 -6.57 14.02
CA MET A 111 11.39 -7.74 14.26
C MET A 111 10.97 -8.43 12.96
N LEU A 112 10.58 -7.67 11.92
CA LEU A 112 10.21 -8.21 10.61
C LEU A 112 11.31 -9.05 9.96
N LYS A 113 12.60 -8.74 10.18
CA LYS A 113 13.71 -9.52 9.63
C LYS A 113 13.76 -10.98 10.12
N GLY A 114 13.15 -11.27 11.24
CA GLY A 114 13.11 -12.61 11.84
C GLY A 114 11.75 -13.29 11.74
N SER A 115 10.82 -12.75 10.92
CA SER A 115 9.47 -13.25 10.76
C SER A 115 9.10 -13.40 9.27
N ASP A 116 8.08 -14.19 9.00
CA ASP A 116 7.48 -14.34 7.66
C ASP A 116 6.38 -13.29 7.40
N SER A 117 6.12 -12.40 8.35
CA SER A 117 5.13 -11.33 8.20
C SER A 117 5.58 -10.28 7.19
N ILE A 118 4.64 -9.86 6.35
CA ILE A 118 4.82 -8.74 5.42
C ILE A 118 4.14 -7.51 6.01
N LEU A 119 4.83 -6.36 6.02
CA LEU A 119 4.26 -5.08 6.43
C LEU A 119 3.99 -4.19 5.23
N LEU A 120 2.79 -3.64 5.13
CA LEU A 120 2.40 -2.56 4.24
C LEU A 120 2.14 -1.28 5.05
N GLY A 121 2.78 -0.19 4.68
CA GLY A 121 2.80 1.05 5.47
C GLY A 121 3.95 1.12 6.48
N PRO A 122 3.88 1.99 7.48
CA PRO A 122 2.77 2.86 7.89
C PRO A 122 2.48 4.00 6.91
N ASN A 123 1.49 4.85 7.25
CA ASN A 123 1.07 6.00 6.45
C ASN A 123 0.73 5.61 5.01
N CYS A 124 -0.12 4.60 4.86
CA CYS A 124 -0.50 4.05 3.57
C CYS A 124 -2.04 3.98 3.43
N PRO A 125 -2.57 4.00 2.19
CA PRO A 125 -4.00 3.84 1.97
C PRO A 125 -4.46 2.37 2.02
N GLY A 126 -3.54 1.42 2.10
CA GLY A 126 -3.83 -0.01 2.14
C GLY A 126 -3.66 -0.72 0.80
N ILE A 127 -4.44 -1.77 0.59
CA ILE A 127 -4.43 -2.64 -0.58
C ILE A 127 -5.87 -2.96 -1.01
N ILE A 128 -6.10 -3.08 -2.31
CA ILE A 128 -7.38 -3.50 -2.87
C ILE A 128 -7.18 -4.39 -4.09
N THR A 129 -7.85 -5.53 -4.11
CA THR A 129 -8.06 -6.35 -5.30
C THR A 129 -9.51 -6.16 -5.71
N PRO A 130 -9.76 -5.49 -6.87
CA PRO A 130 -11.12 -5.13 -7.28
C PRO A 130 -12.04 -6.35 -7.39
N GLU A 131 -13.29 -6.20 -6.89
CA GLU A 131 -14.32 -7.23 -6.78
C GLU A 131 -14.02 -8.38 -5.81
N GLU A 132 -12.87 -8.38 -5.16
CA GLU A 132 -12.49 -9.42 -4.20
C GLU A 132 -12.40 -8.91 -2.76
N THR A 133 -11.49 -7.96 -2.49
CA THR A 133 -11.28 -7.46 -1.13
C THR A 133 -10.63 -6.09 -1.11
N LYS A 134 -10.97 -5.32 -0.09
CA LYS A 134 -10.42 -3.99 0.22
C LYS A 134 -9.93 -3.98 1.66
N ILE A 135 -8.70 -3.59 1.88
CA ILE A 135 -8.08 -3.46 3.21
C ILE A 135 -7.46 -2.08 3.33
N GLY A 136 -8.08 -1.21 4.12
CA GLY A 136 -7.66 0.17 4.28
C GLY A 136 -8.70 1.20 3.84
N ILE A 137 -8.22 2.37 3.36
CA ILE A 137 -9.05 3.56 3.14
C ILE A 137 -9.35 3.87 1.67
N MET A 138 -8.83 3.08 0.73
CA MET A 138 -9.06 3.32 -0.69
C MET A 138 -10.57 3.33 -1.02
N PRO A 139 -11.07 4.28 -1.84
CA PRO A 139 -12.47 4.31 -2.25
C PRO A 139 -12.77 3.17 -3.23
N GLY A 140 -13.54 2.16 -2.81
CA GLY A 140 -13.81 0.96 -3.61
C GLY A 140 -14.49 1.25 -4.96
N PHE A 141 -15.35 2.26 -5.01
CA PHE A 141 -16.18 2.59 -6.18
C PHE A 141 -15.42 3.11 -7.40
N ILE A 142 -14.15 3.54 -7.26
CA ILE A 142 -13.32 3.96 -8.40
C ILE A 142 -12.55 2.81 -9.04
N HIS A 143 -12.43 1.68 -8.34
CA HIS A 143 -11.69 0.52 -8.80
C HIS A 143 -12.56 -0.36 -9.70
N GLN A 144 -11.96 -0.91 -10.74
CA GLN A 144 -12.58 -1.86 -11.66
C GLN A 144 -11.64 -3.04 -11.85
N LYS A 145 -12.18 -4.26 -11.89
CA LYS A 145 -11.38 -5.44 -12.18
C LYS A 145 -10.75 -5.34 -13.57
N GLY A 146 -9.46 -5.64 -13.63
CA GLY A 146 -8.68 -5.58 -14.86
C GLY A 146 -7.28 -6.14 -14.67
N SER A 147 -6.32 -5.64 -15.44
CA SER A 147 -4.99 -6.24 -15.54
C SER A 147 -3.82 -5.32 -15.14
N ILE A 148 -4.10 -4.15 -14.55
CA ILE A 148 -3.02 -3.23 -14.17
C ILE A 148 -2.69 -3.33 -12.68
N GLY A 149 -1.44 -3.67 -12.37
CA GLY A 149 -0.87 -3.54 -11.04
C GLY A 149 -0.54 -2.08 -10.75
N ILE A 150 -0.96 -1.54 -9.60
CA ILE A 150 -0.64 -0.16 -9.22
C ILE A 150 0.16 -0.16 -7.92
N ILE A 151 1.30 0.53 -7.92
CA ILE A 151 2.15 0.74 -6.74
C ILE A 151 2.30 2.24 -6.52
N SER A 152 1.98 2.73 -5.32
CA SER A 152 2.03 4.17 -5.08
C SER A 152 2.52 4.52 -3.67
N ARG A 153 3.32 5.58 -3.57
CA ARG A 153 3.69 6.21 -2.28
C ARG A 153 2.60 7.15 -1.77
N SER A 154 1.80 7.71 -2.68
CA SER A 154 0.80 8.74 -2.37
C SER A 154 -0.61 8.16 -2.33
N GLY A 155 -1.37 8.43 -1.28
CA GLY A 155 -2.79 8.06 -1.21
C GLY A 155 -3.60 8.71 -2.34
N THR A 156 -3.56 10.03 -2.46
CA THR A 156 -4.35 10.80 -3.43
C THR A 156 -4.00 10.46 -4.88
N LEU A 157 -2.69 10.38 -5.21
CA LEU A 157 -2.26 10.05 -6.57
C LEU A 157 -2.50 8.58 -6.92
N THR A 158 -2.61 7.70 -5.93
CA THR A 158 -3.12 6.34 -6.14
C THR A 158 -4.51 6.38 -6.75
N TYR A 159 -5.40 7.20 -6.19
CA TYR A 159 -6.79 7.31 -6.68
C TYR A 159 -6.86 7.89 -8.09
N GLU A 160 -5.97 8.83 -8.42
CA GLU A 160 -5.86 9.34 -9.78
C GLU A 160 -5.40 8.26 -10.77
N ALA A 161 -4.34 7.51 -10.45
CA ALA A 161 -3.86 6.41 -11.28
C ALA A 161 -4.92 5.32 -11.49
N VAL A 162 -5.66 4.97 -10.43
CA VAL A 162 -6.80 4.05 -10.49
C VAL A 162 -7.89 4.59 -11.41
N HIS A 163 -8.27 5.85 -11.24
CA HIS A 163 -9.28 6.49 -12.08
C HIS A 163 -8.89 6.46 -13.56
N GLN A 164 -7.65 6.85 -13.88
CA GLN A 164 -7.15 6.91 -15.25
C GLN A 164 -7.09 5.52 -15.92
N THR A 165 -6.62 4.50 -15.20
CA THR A 165 -6.60 3.12 -15.71
C THR A 165 -8.02 2.54 -15.88
N SER A 166 -8.95 2.85 -14.97
CA SER A 166 -10.36 2.47 -15.09
C SER A 166 -11.04 3.15 -16.28
N MET A 167 -10.86 4.46 -16.45
CA MET A 167 -11.46 5.22 -17.58
C MET A 167 -10.89 4.79 -18.93
N SER A 168 -9.67 4.28 -18.98
CA SER A 168 -9.06 3.71 -20.19
C SER A 168 -9.54 2.29 -20.50
N GLY A 169 -10.39 1.71 -19.65
CA GLY A 169 -10.94 0.36 -19.79
C GLY A 169 -9.96 -0.76 -19.44
N LEU A 170 -8.89 -0.45 -18.70
CA LEU A 170 -7.86 -1.43 -18.31
C LEU A 170 -8.17 -2.07 -16.94
N GLY A 171 -8.74 -1.29 -16.01
CA GLY A 171 -8.98 -1.74 -14.64
C GLY A 171 -7.70 -2.13 -13.89
N GLN A 172 -7.84 -2.71 -12.70
CA GLN A 172 -6.70 -3.09 -11.86
C GLN A 172 -6.74 -4.57 -11.50
N SER A 173 -5.58 -5.23 -11.52
CA SER A 173 -5.39 -6.56 -10.92
C SER A 173 -5.31 -6.44 -9.40
N THR A 174 -4.44 -5.58 -8.92
CA THR A 174 -4.33 -5.20 -7.50
C THR A 174 -3.74 -3.79 -7.41
N CYS A 175 -4.20 -2.99 -6.45
CA CYS A 175 -3.66 -1.67 -6.16
C CYS A 175 -3.05 -1.66 -4.76
N ILE A 176 -1.75 -1.30 -4.64
CA ILE A 176 -0.98 -1.29 -3.41
C ILE A 176 -0.48 0.13 -3.13
N GLY A 177 -0.91 0.70 -2.01
CA GLY A 177 -0.33 1.95 -1.51
C GLY A 177 0.75 1.65 -0.47
N ILE A 178 2.01 1.88 -0.81
CA ILE A 178 3.15 1.54 0.08
C ILE A 178 3.44 2.59 1.15
N GLY A 179 2.83 3.78 1.03
CA GLY A 179 3.01 4.88 1.98
C GLY A 179 4.22 5.78 1.69
N GLY A 180 4.17 6.97 2.29
CA GLY A 180 5.15 8.05 2.08
C GLY A 180 6.21 8.18 3.17
N ASP A 181 6.23 7.30 4.17
CA ASP A 181 7.19 7.38 5.27
C ASP A 181 8.58 6.87 4.86
N PRO A 182 9.66 7.44 5.43
CA PRO A 182 11.03 7.06 5.07
C PRO A 182 11.38 5.63 5.51
N ILE A 183 10.80 5.13 6.61
CA ILE A 183 10.93 3.75 7.07
C ILE A 183 9.57 3.10 7.00
N LYS A 184 9.42 2.17 6.08
CA LYS A 184 8.16 1.47 5.78
C LYS A 184 8.38 -0.03 5.58
N GLY A 185 7.30 -0.75 5.48
CA GLY A 185 7.28 -2.17 5.14
C GLY A 185 7.71 -2.42 3.69
N LEU A 186 6.76 -2.84 2.86
CA LEU A 186 6.98 -3.05 1.43
C LEU A 186 7.49 -1.80 0.71
N ASN A 187 8.39 -2.01 -0.24
CA ASN A 187 8.94 -1.01 -1.13
C ASN A 187 8.55 -1.30 -2.59
N PHE A 188 9.01 -0.45 -3.53
CA PHE A 188 8.72 -0.64 -4.96
C PHE A 188 9.24 -1.97 -5.50
N ILE A 189 10.44 -2.40 -5.13
CA ILE A 189 11.09 -3.62 -5.65
C ILE A 189 10.29 -4.86 -5.27
N GLU A 190 9.90 -4.96 -4.00
CA GLU A 190 9.09 -6.09 -3.52
C GLU A 190 7.73 -6.14 -4.21
N CYS A 191 7.06 -4.99 -4.37
CA CYS A 191 5.78 -4.93 -5.10
C CYS A 191 5.94 -5.23 -6.60
N LEU A 192 7.01 -4.76 -7.23
CA LEU A 192 7.30 -5.05 -8.64
C LEU A 192 7.51 -6.55 -8.86
N SER A 193 8.25 -7.23 -7.96
CA SER A 193 8.42 -8.69 -8.01
C SER A 193 7.08 -9.42 -7.93
N LEU A 194 6.22 -9.02 -7.00
CA LEU A 194 4.89 -9.60 -6.83
C LEU A 194 4.02 -9.43 -8.09
N PHE A 195 4.07 -8.26 -8.73
CA PHE A 195 3.31 -8.02 -9.96
C PHE A 195 3.92 -8.73 -11.18
N GLU A 196 5.24 -8.88 -11.24
CA GLU A 196 5.88 -9.65 -12.31
C GLU A 196 5.46 -11.12 -12.27
N GLU A 197 5.35 -11.70 -11.07
CA GLU A 197 4.94 -13.09 -10.87
C GLU A 197 3.43 -13.31 -11.02
N ASP A 198 2.60 -12.26 -10.91
CA ASP A 198 1.14 -12.38 -11.01
C ASP A 198 0.67 -12.51 -12.46
N PRO A 199 0.08 -13.65 -12.86
CA PRO A 199 -0.40 -13.85 -14.23
C PRO A 199 -1.62 -12.98 -14.58
N ALA A 200 -2.31 -12.40 -13.61
CA ALA A 200 -3.42 -11.48 -13.83
C ALA A 200 -2.96 -10.04 -14.11
N THR A 201 -1.68 -9.74 -13.85
CA THR A 201 -1.10 -8.42 -14.09
C THR A 201 -0.40 -8.40 -15.45
N GLU A 202 -0.87 -7.55 -16.37
CA GLU A 202 -0.29 -7.38 -17.72
C GLU A 202 0.57 -6.13 -17.84
N GLY A 203 0.38 -5.13 -16.97
CA GLY A 203 1.15 -3.90 -16.93
C GLY A 203 1.19 -3.31 -15.52
N ILE A 204 2.18 -2.46 -15.25
CA ILE A 204 2.41 -1.91 -13.91
C ILE A 204 2.45 -0.38 -13.96
N VAL A 205 1.69 0.26 -13.10
CA VAL A 205 1.76 1.71 -12.86
C VAL A 205 2.50 1.98 -11.56
N MET A 206 3.54 2.80 -11.64
CA MET A 206 4.35 3.22 -10.51
C MET A 206 4.18 4.72 -10.24
N VAL A 207 3.69 5.07 -9.05
CA VAL A 207 3.52 6.46 -8.63
C VAL A 207 4.51 6.78 -7.52
N GLY A 208 5.55 7.50 -7.89
CA GLY A 208 6.60 7.98 -6.98
C GLY A 208 6.46 9.46 -6.62
N GLU A 209 7.43 9.93 -5.87
CA GLU A 209 7.52 11.33 -5.47
C GLU A 209 8.98 11.74 -5.24
N ILE A 210 9.23 13.02 -5.11
CA ILE A 210 10.56 13.54 -4.75
C ILE A 210 11.02 13.01 -3.38
N GLY A 211 12.33 12.98 -3.18
CA GLY A 211 12.99 12.55 -1.95
C GLY A 211 13.33 11.06 -1.92
N GLY A 212 14.41 10.74 -1.23
CA GLY A 212 14.98 9.40 -1.20
C GLY A 212 15.44 8.91 -2.58
N SER A 213 15.74 7.61 -2.67
CA SER A 213 16.27 6.94 -3.87
C SER A 213 15.48 5.67 -4.25
N ASP A 214 14.25 5.53 -3.77
CA ASP A 214 13.48 4.31 -3.96
C ASP A 214 13.10 4.10 -5.43
N GLU A 215 12.79 5.18 -6.16
CA GLU A 215 12.41 5.12 -7.58
C GLU A 215 13.62 4.82 -8.47
N GLU A 216 14.81 5.34 -8.12
CA GLU A 216 16.07 5.03 -8.82
C GLU A 216 16.45 3.56 -8.64
N LYS A 217 16.35 3.01 -7.42
CA LYS A 217 16.56 1.58 -7.15
C LYS A 217 15.54 0.70 -7.85
N ALA A 218 14.28 1.16 -7.89
CA ALA A 218 13.23 0.46 -8.65
C ALA A 218 13.56 0.45 -10.15
N ALA A 219 14.07 1.54 -10.70
CA ALA A 219 14.49 1.62 -12.11
C ALA A 219 15.59 0.60 -12.43
N GLU A 220 16.63 0.50 -11.58
CA GLU A 220 17.69 -0.51 -11.72
C GLU A 220 17.09 -1.93 -11.69
N PHE A 221 16.17 -2.21 -10.76
CA PHE A 221 15.54 -3.51 -10.66
C PHE A 221 14.64 -3.83 -11.87
N ILE A 222 13.86 -2.86 -12.36
CA ILE A 222 12.99 -3.03 -13.53
C ILE A 222 13.80 -3.45 -14.74
N LYS A 223 14.93 -2.81 -14.99
CA LYS A 223 15.77 -3.06 -16.15
C LYS A 223 16.16 -4.54 -16.32
N ASP A 224 16.42 -5.22 -15.21
CA ASP A 224 17.00 -6.56 -15.22
C ASP A 224 15.96 -7.65 -14.86
N ASN A 225 14.81 -7.29 -14.24
CA ASN A 225 13.91 -8.26 -13.64
C ASN A 225 12.44 -8.15 -14.07
N ILE A 226 12.02 -7.05 -14.72
CA ILE A 226 10.61 -6.84 -15.09
C ILE A 226 10.46 -6.91 -16.60
N THR A 227 9.58 -7.80 -17.05
CA THR A 227 9.28 -7.99 -18.48
C THR A 227 7.99 -7.28 -18.90
N LYS A 228 7.12 -7.00 -17.94
CA LYS A 228 5.86 -6.32 -18.16
C LYS A 228 6.05 -4.82 -18.40
N PRO A 229 5.22 -4.17 -19.25
CA PRO A 229 5.31 -2.74 -19.46
C PRO A 229 5.06 -1.95 -18.16
N VAL A 230 5.90 -0.94 -17.92
CA VAL A 230 5.81 -0.07 -16.75
C VAL A 230 5.60 1.37 -17.17
N VAL A 231 4.58 2.02 -16.58
CA VAL A 231 4.34 3.47 -16.69
C VAL A 231 4.61 4.10 -15.32
N ALA A 232 5.39 5.18 -15.28
CA ALA A 232 5.69 5.86 -14.04
C ALA A 232 5.36 7.36 -14.08
N TYR A 233 4.84 7.85 -12.95
CA TYR A 233 4.68 9.26 -12.64
C TYR A 233 5.42 9.58 -11.34
N VAL A 234 6.13 10.72 -11.31
CA VAL A 234 6.86 11.20 -10.12
C VAL A 234 6.34 12.57 -9.73
N ALA A 235 5.71 12.65 -8.56
CA ALA A 235 5.19 13.91 -8.02
C ALA A 235 6.31 14.84 -7.53
N GLY A 236 6.06 16.15 -7.60
CA GLY A 236 6.92 17.16 -7.00
C GLY A 236 7.92 17.83 -7.94
N VAL A 237 7.71 17.76 -9.27
CA VAL A 237 8.56 18.46 -10.27
C VAL A 237 8.75 19.94 -9.95
N SER A 238 7.71 20.62 -9.48
CA SER A 238 7.72 22.04 -9.13
C SER A 238 8.02 22.33 -7.65
N ALA A 239 8.41 21.31 -6.87
CA ALA A 239 8.69 21.47 -5.46
C ALA A 239 9.95 22.32 -5.22
N PRO A 240 9.90 23.35 -4.36
CA PRO A 240 11.08 24.13 -4.04
C PRO A 240 12.12 23.28 -3.29
N PRO A 241 13.43 23.43 -3.61
CA PRO A 241 14.49 22.72 -2.90
C PRO A 241 14.45 22.94 -1.39
N GLY A 242 14.73 21.89 -0.61
CA GLY A 242 14.77 21.93 0.87
C GLY A 242 13.43 22.06 1.56
N LYS A 243 12.30 22.10 0.83
CA LYS A 243 10.96 22.13 1.40
C LYS A 243 10.34 20.73 1.39
N ARG A 244 9.83 20.28 2.54
CA ARG A 244 9.05 19.04 2.65
C ARG A 244 7.67 19.24 2.01
N MET A 245 7.28 18.30 1.14
CA MET A 245 6.05 18.36 0.36
C MET A 245 5.07 17.25 0.77
N GLY A 246 4.33 17.48 1.85
CA GLY A 246 3.36 16.52 2.39
C GLY A 246 4.04 15.43 3.22
N HIS A 247 4.47 14.35 2.60
CA HIS A 247 5.08 13.21 3.26
C HIS A 247 6.43 13.53 3.91
N ALA A 248 6.76 12.82 5.00
CA ALA A 248 8.03 13.02 5.72
C ALA A 248 9.25 12.77 4.84
N GLY A 249 9.17 11.82 3.90
CA GLY A 249 10.23 11.50 2.95
C GLY A 249 10.27 12.36 1.68
N ALA A 250 9.25 13.19 1.43
CA ALA A 250 9.12 14.00 0.21
C ALA A 250 9.88 15.33 0.34
N ILE A 251 11.20 15.26 0.39
CA ILE A 251 12.11 16.41 0.47
C ILE A 251 13.33 16.18 -0.42
N VAL A 252 13.69 17.18 -1.23
CA VAL A 252 14.93 17.18 -2.01
C VAL A 252 16.05 17.75 -1.16
N THR A 253 17.12 16.98 -0.96
CA THR A 253 18.29 17.39 -0.18
C THR A 253 19.50 17.47 -1.13
N GLY A 254 19.97 18.69 -1.39
CA GLY A 254 21.03 18.90 -2.37
C GLY A 254 20.58 18.55 -3.80
N ASN A 255 21.31 17.65 -4.46
CA ASN A 255 21.01 17.19 -5.82
C ASN A 255 20.36 15.79 -5.85
N GLU A 256 20.12 15.19 -4.71
CA GLU A 256 19.55 13.84 -4.59
C GLU A 256 18.03 13.87 -4.41
N GLY A 257 17.35 12.85 -4.92
CA GLY A 257 15.91 12.68 -4.79
C GLY A 257 15.08 13.70 -5.58
N THR A 258 15.64 14.33 -6.62
CA THR A 258 14.92 15.25 -7.49
C THR A 258 14.00 14.49 -8.45
N ALA A 259 12.88 15.09 -8.84
CA ALA A 259 11.99 14.47 -9.83
C ALA A 259 12.73 14.24 -11.16
N SER A 260 13.57 15.17 -11.61
CA SER A 260 14.35 15.04 -12.85
C SER A 260 15.32 13.87 -12.81
N GLY A 261 16.01 13.65 -11.67
CA GLY A 261 16.90 12.51 -11.47
C GLY A 261 16.16 11.17 -11.55
N LYS A 262 14.99 11.10 -10.88
CA LYS A 262 14.12 9.92 -10.90
C LYS A 262 13.57 9.64 -12.31
N TYR A 263 13.06 10.66 -13.01
CA TYR A 263 12.62 10.50 -14.40
C TYR A 263 13.74 10.01 -15.31
N LYS A 264 14.95 10.55 -15.14
CA LYS A 264 16.12 10.10 -15.92
C LYS A 264 16.39 8.61 -15.66
N ALA A 265 16.47 8.18 -14.40
CA ALA A 265 16.74 6.79 -14.05
C ALA A 265 15.67 5.84 -14.60
N LEU A 266 14.39 6.20 -14.46
CA LEU A 266 13.27 5.42 -14.98
C LEU A 266 13.29 5.30 -16.51
N ASN A 267 13.54 6.39 -17.22
CA ASN A 267 13.65 6.37 -18.69
C ASN A 267 14.86 5.55 -19.18
N ASP A 268 16.01 5.68 -18.51
CA ASP A 268 17.22 4.90 -18.82
C ASP A 268 16.99 3.38 -18.60
N ALA A 269 16.02 3.01 -17.75
CA ALA A 269 15.59 1.64 -17.50
C ALA A 269 14.47 1.14 -18.45
N GLY A 270 14.05 1.96 -19.41
CA GLY A 270 12.98 1.58 -20.36
C GLY A 270 11.55 1.81 -19.85
N VAL A 271 11.39 2.40 -18.66
CA VAL A 271 10.08 2.76 -18.13
C VAL A 271 9.50 3.94 -18.90
N LYS A 272 8.24 3.83 -19.30
CA LYS A 272 7.54 4.97 -19.91
C LYS A 272 7.11 5.96 -18.83
N THR A 273 7.61 7.18 -18.87
CA THR A 273 7.27 8.20 -17.89
C THR A 273 6.31 9.25 -18.43
N THR A 274 5.54 9.85 -17.53
CA THR A 274 4.67 11.00 -17.84
C THR A 274 4.82 12.09 -16.77
N ASP A 275 4.70 13.34 -17.16
CA ASP A 275 4.66 14.51 -16.27
C ASP A 275 3.22 14.89 -15.84
N SER A 276 2.22 14.23 -16.42
CA SER A 276 0.80 14.39 -16.09
C SER A 276 0.18 13.08 -15.61
N PRO A 277 -0.35 13.01 -14.38
CA PRO A 277 -1.02 11.80 -13.90
C PRO A 277 -2.26 11.47 -14.73
N ALA A 278 -2.88 12.45 -15.40
CA ALA A 278 -4.05 12.25 -16.26
C ALA A 278 -3.77 11.41 -17.52
N LEU A 279 -2.50 11.24 -17.90
CA LEU A 279 -2.12 10.47 -19.10
C LEU A 279 -1.72 9.02 -18.78
N ILE A 280 -1.68 8.63 -17.50
CA ILE A 280 -1.22 7.30 -17.08
C ILE A 280 -1.98 6.17 -17.80
N GLY A 281 -3.30 6.26 -17.81
CA GLY A 281 -4.15 5.22 -18.41
C GLY A 281 -4.02 5.13 -19.93
N GLU A 282 -3.96 6.27 -20.63
CA GLU A 282 -3.77 6.33 -22.08
C GLU A 282 -2.41 5.73 -22.49
N ILE A 283 -1.34 6.14 -21.83
CA ILE A 283 0.01 5.65 -22.11
C ILE A 283 0.10 4.14 -21.84
N MET A 284 -0.47 3.64 -20.74
CA MET A 284 -0.47 2.21 -20.45
C MET A 284 -1.21 1.43 -21.53
N LYS A 285 -2.36 1.94 -21.97
CA LYS A 285 -3.14 1.33 -23.05
C LYS A 285 -2.38 1.27 -24.38
N GLU A 286 -1.63 2.30 -24.72
CA GLU A 286 -0.77 2.31 -25.89
C GLU A 286 0.33 1.25 -25.80
N LEU A 287 0.97 1.09 -24.65
CA LEU A 287 2.01 0.09 -24.43
C LEU A 287 1.51 -1.35 -24.52
N LEU A 288 0.30 -1.62 -24.01
CA LEU A 288 -0.30 -2.96 -24.07
C LEU A 288 -0.80 -3.35 -25.46
N ASN A 289 -0.99 -2.39 -26.38
CA ASN A 289 -1.41 -2.62 -27.75
C ASN A 289 -0.25 -2.74 -28.75
N GLN A 290 1.01 -2.61 -28.31
CA GLN A 290 2.21 -2.79 -29.12
C GLN A 290 2.68 -4.25 -29.13
#